data_1066131a8464c44dcbc58e45bc8ae307
#
_entry.id   1066131a8464c44dcbc58e45bc8ae307
#
_cell.length_a   1.000
_cell.length_b   1.000
_cell.length_c   1.000
_cell.angle_alpha   90.00
_cell.angle_beta   90.00
_cell.angle_gamma   90.00
#
_symmetry.space_group_name_H-M   'P 1'
#
loop_
_entity.id
_entity.type
_entity.pdbx_description
1 polymer ?
#
loop_
_entity_poly.entity_id
_entity_poly.type
_entity_poly.pdbx_seq_one_letter_code
_entity_poly.pdbx_strand_id
1 'polypeptide(L)'
;MDSNLKSIELTLDPEISYGEFQIGESIAKYLDLVEKETGEYIDWDSYIVQDSDTLNLWCSGSGTVYAIRFDVHCYYKGQDLIGMPILDFLKILNKEPYHVEVLWVPTKDDYHGQNQHVYDFDLNRSGSKGVEVWTWRKRIVSILVYDNALNRDIKKHK
;
A
#
# COMPACT_ATOMS: atom_id res chain seq x y z
N MET A 1 27.69 -4.21 -6.30
CA MET A 1 27.38 -4.07 -5.94
C MET A 1 26.36 -3.38 -5.62
N ASP A 2 26.05 -2.75 -5.33
CA ASP A 2 25.19 -1.90 -5.02
C ASP A 2 24.10 -1.63 -5.91
N SER A 3 24.00 -2.28 -7.05
CA SER A 3 22.90 -2.14 -7.97
C SER A 3 21.57 -2.49 -7.32
N ASN A 4 21.60 -3.35 -6.31
CA ASN A 4 20.37 -3.72 -5.66
C ASN A 4 19.71 -2.58 -4.91
N LEU A 5 20.49 -1.63 -4.47
CA LEU A 5 19.94 -0.53 -3.70
C LEU A 5 19.13 0.43 -4.54
N LYS A 6 19.33 0.38 -5.86
CA LYS A 6 18.64 1.31 -6.72
C LYS A 6 17.32 0.82 -7.22
N SER A 7 17.00 -0.44 -6.98
CA SER A 7 15.83 -1.03 -7.60
C SER A 7 14.57 -0.92 -6.76
N ILE A 8 14.66 -0.39 -5.55
CA ILE A 8 13.50 -0.31 -4.68
C ILE A 8 12.80 0.99 -4.93
N GLU A 9 11.78 0.93 -5.76
CA GLU A 9 10.96 2.10 -6.08
C GLU A 9 9.55 1.65 -6.40
N LEU A 10 8.61 2.53 -6.12
CA LEU A 10 7.21 2.32 -6.47
C LEU A 10 7.00 2.68 -7.93
N THR A 11 6.36 1.79 -8.65
CA THR A 11 5.91 2.02 -10.03
C THR A 11 4.40 1.89 -10.05
N LEU A 12 3.74 2.85 -10.69
CA LEU A 12 2.28 2.86 -10.73
C LEU A 12 1.71 2.60 -12.11
N ASP A 13 2.51 2.67 -13.16
CA ASP A 13 2.04 2.54 -14.53
C ASP A 13 3.17 1.99 -15.39
N PRO A 14 2.91 1.00 -16.24
CA PRO A 14 1.62 0.35 -16.51
C PRO A 14 1.19 -0.63 -15.44
N GLU A 15 2.12 -1.11 -14.62
CA GLU A 15 1.84 -2.06 -13.57
C GLU A 15 2.26 -1.49 -12.24
N ILE A 16 1.63 -1.95 -11.17
CA ILE A 16 1.98 -1.51 -9.83
C ILE A 16 2.99 -2.48 -9.25
N SER A 17 4.14 -1.96 -8.88
CA SER A 17 5.19 -2.79 -8.28
C SER A 17 6.03 -1.96 -7.32
N TYR A 18 6.72 -2.67 -6.43
CA TYR A 18 7.70 -2.04 -5.55
C TYR A 18 8.92 -2.95 -5.49
N GLY A 19 10.01 -2.50 -6.13
CA GLY A 19 11.17 -3.36 -6.27
C GLY A 19 10.80 -4.62 -7.02
N GLU A 20 11.01 -5.77 -6.39
CA GLU A 20 10.71 -7.05 -7.03
C GLU A 20 9.26 -7.51 -6.81
N PHE A 21 8.51 -6.83 -5.94
CA PHE A 21 7.14 -7.24 -5.65
C PHE A 21 6.19 -6.55 -6.62
N GLN A 22 5.38 -7.35 -7.30
CA GLN A 22 4.48 -6.84 -8.32
C GLN A 22 3.05 -7.28 -8.03
N ILE A 23 2.12 -6.34 -8.11
CA ILE A 23 0.70 -6.66 -7.99
C ILE A 23 0.29 -7.46 -9.21
N GLY A 24 -0.44 -8.54 -8.98
CA GLY A 24 -0.84 -9.46 -10.03
C GLY A 24 -0.08 -10.76 -10.02
N GLU A 25 1.04 -10.81 -9.31
CA GLU A 25 1.83 -12.03 -9.21
C GLU A 25 1.31 -12.93 -8.09
N SER A 26 1.62 -14.21 -8.19
CA SER A 26 1.27 -15.16 -7.13
C SER A 26 2.19 -14.96 -5.93
N ILE A 27 1.63 -15.05 -4.73
CA ILE A 27 2.45 -14.97 -3.52
C ILE A 27 3.48 -16.10 -3.47
N ALA A 28 3.21 -17.21 -4.16
CA ALA A 28 4.15 -18.33 -4.22
C ALA A 28 5.52 -17.92 -4.75
N LYS A 29 5.54 -16.88 -5.57
CA LYS A 29 6.79 -16.38 -6.13
C LYS A 29 7.69 -15.75 -5.05
N TYR A 30 7.11 -15.32 -3.95
CA TYR A 30 7.82 -14.56 -2.92
C TYR A 30 7.91 -15.27 -1.57
N LEU A 31 7.54 -16.56 -1.50
CA LEU A 31 7.45 -17.25 -0.21
C LEU A 31 8.76 -17.25 0.59
N ASP A 32 9.90 -17.21 -0.10
CA ASP A 32 11.19 -17.17 0.59
C ASP A 32 11.49 -15.79 1.18
N LEU A 33 10.71 -14.78 0.81
CA LEU A 33 10.98 -13.40 1.18
C LEU A 33 9.95 -12.83 2.14
N VAL A 34 8.89 -13.59 2.41
CA VAL A 34 7.77 -13.07 3.20
C VAL A 34 7.41 -14.05 4.31
N GLU A 35 6.68 -13.51 5.28
CA GLU A 35 6.16 -14.30 6.39
C GLU A 35 4.67 -13.98 6.52
N LYS A 36 3.83 -14.99 6.59
CA LYS A 36 2.40 -14.76 6.70
C LYS A 36 2.07 -14.12 8.03
N GLU A 37 1.31 -13.05 7.97
CA GLU A 37 0.88 -12.34 9.15
C GLU A 37 -0.35 -13.01 9.74
N THR A 38 -0.30 -13.33 11.02
CA THR A 38 -1.43 -13.95 11.70
C THR A 38 -1.78 -13.11 12.91
N GLY A 39 -3.06 -13.11 13.26
CA GLY A 39 -3.50 -12.35 14.41
C GLY A 39 -4.99 -12.47 14.55
N GLU A 40 -5.46 -12.10 15.72
CA GLU A 40 -6.86 -12.21 16.07
C GLU A 40 -7.76 -11.36 15.19
N TYR A 41 -7.24 -10.22 14.73
CA TYR A 41 -8.03 -9.29 13.95
C TYR A 41 -7.69 -9.29 12.46
N ILE A 42 -6.84 -10.21 12.01
CA ILE A 42 -6.46 -10.29 10.61
C ILE A 42 -7.25 -11.41 9.98
N ASP A 43 -8.26 -11.03 9.19
CA ASP A 43 -9.12 -11.99 8.52
C ASP A 43 -8.91 -11.99 6.99
N TRP A 44 -7.79 -11.44 6.54
CA TRP A 44 -7.41 -11.48 5.14
C TRP A 44 -5.98 -11.99 5.04
N ASP A 45 -5.57 -12.39 3.86
CA ASP A 45 -4.23 -12.94 3.65
C ASP A 45 -3.21 -11.81 3.51
N SER A 46 -2.49 -11.56 4.58
CA SER A 46 -1.48 -10.52 4.65
C SER A 46 -0.12 -11.14 4.93
N TYR A 47 0.90 -10.68 4.21
CA TYR A 47 2.27 -11.18 4.35
C TYR A 47 3.20 -10.02 4.61
N ILE A 48 4.12 -10.19 5.55
CA ILE A 48 5.12 -9.17 5.89
C ILE A 48 6.40 -9.53 5.16
N VAL A 49 7.00 -8.56 4.48
CA VAL A 49 8.28 -8.78 3.80
C VAL A 49 9.37 -8.86 4.87
N GLN A 50 10.16 -9.92 4.83
CA GLN A 50 11.24 -10.13 5.78
C GLN A 50 12.26 -9.02 5.67
N ASP A 51 12.88 -8.70 6.80
CA ASP A 51 13.84 -7.60 6.88
C ASP A 51 13.23 -6.25 6.62
N SER A 52 11.89 -6.18 6.59
CA SER A 52 11.19 -4.92 6.48
C SER A 52 9.89 -5.05 7.26
N ASP A 53 9.82 -4.49 8.43
CA ASP A 53 8.59 -4.55 9.23
C ASP A 53 7.58 -3.51 8.79
N THR A 54 7.77 -2.94 7.60
CA THR A 54 6.97 -1.83 7.14
C THR A 54 6.27 -2.10 5.83
N LEU A 55 6.51 -3.25 5.21
CA LEU A 55 5.97 -3.56 3.90
C LEU A 55 5.12 -4.82 3.99
N ASN A 56 3.84 -4.68 3.63
CA ASN A 56 2.91 -5.80 3.64
C ASN A 56 2.37 -6.06 2.24
N LEU A 57 2.24 -7.32 1.90
CA LEU A 57 1.59 -7.75 0.66
C LEU A 57 0.25 -8.37 1.04
N TRP A 58 -0.83 -7.89 0.42
CA TRP A 58 -2.16 -8.44 0.65
C TRP A 58 -2.58 -9.29 -0.54
N CYS A 59 -3.12 -10.47 -0.27
CA CYS A 59 -3.45 -11.42 -1.30
C CYS A 59 -4.94 -11.75 -1.31
N SER A 60 -5.43 -12.06 -2.51
CA SER A 60 -6.79 -12.58 -2.68
C SER A 60 -6.85 -14.01 -2.16
N GLY A 61 -8.04 -14.58 -2.12
CA GLY A 61 -8.21 -15.97 -1.70
C GLY A 61 -7.46 -16.97 -2.56
N SER A 62 -7.15 -16.62 -3.80
CA SER A 62 -6.39 -17.48 -4.68
C SER A 62 -4.89 -17.29 -4.56
N GLY A 63 -4.43 -16.40 -3.68
CA GLY A 63 -3.00 -16.19 -3.49
C GLY A 63 -2.37 -15.18 -4.44
N THR A 64 -3.17 -14.36 -5.09
CA THR A 64 -2.67 -13.31 -5.97
C THR A 64 -2.48 -12.03 -5.18
N VAL A 65 -1.31 -11.41 -5.30
CA VAL A 65 -1.04 -10.15 -4.63
C VAL A 65 -1.88 -9.05 -5.29
N TYR A 66 -2.76 -8.41 -4.52
CA TYR A 66 -3.59 -7.35 -5.06
C TYR A 66 -3.32 -5.99 -4.42
N ALA A 67 -2.54 -5.94 -3.35
CA ALA A 67 -2.25 -4.67 -2.68
C ALA A 67 -0.90 -4.73 -1.97
N ILE A 68 -0.26 -3.57 -1.89
CA ILE A 68 0.99 -3.40 -1.14
C ILE A 68 0.80 -2.23 -0.21
N ARG A 69 1.10 -2.43 1.07
CA ARG A 69 0.96 -1.40 2.08
C ARG A 69 2.33 -0.98 2.61
N PHE A 70 2.52 0.32 2.76
CA PHE A 70 3.77 0.93 3.22
C PHE A 70 3.50 1.75 4.47
N ASP A 71 4.27 1.53 5.53
CA ASP A 71 4.09 2.27 6.78
C ASP A 71 5.28 3.15 7.18
N VAL A 72 6.49 2.81 6.78
CA VAL A 72 7.67 3.58 7.21
C VAL A 72 8.39 4.21 6.04
N HIS A 73 8.52 3.48 4.94
CA HIS A 73 9.19 4.00 3.75
C HIS A 73 8.45 3.60 2.51
N CYS A 74 8.40 4.50 1.54
CA CYS A 74 7.86 4.21 0.21
C CYS A 74 8.57 5.11 -0.77
N TYR A 75 9.52 4.59 -1.52
CA TYR A 75 10.32 5.40 -2.43
C TYR A 75 9.67 5.50 -3.80
N TYR A 76 9.51 6.72 -4.27
CA TYR A 76 8.86 6.98 -5.54
C TYR A 76 9.58 8.15 -6.22
N LYS A 77 10.10 7.89 -7.41
CA LYS A 77 10.83 8.91 -8.19
C LYS A 77 11.95 9.56 -7.36
N GLY A 78 12.66 8.72 -6.59
CA GLY A 78 13.80 9.17 -5.84
C GLY A 78 13.48 9.82 -4.51
N GLN A 79 12.23 9.81 -4.09
CA GLN A 79 11.82 10.44 -2.83
C GLN A 79 11.05 9.47 -1.97
N ASP A 80 11.20 9.59 -0.66
CA ASP A 80 10.42 8.80 0.28
C ASP A 80 9.09 9.52 0.50
N LEU A 81 8.01 8.85 0.16
CA LEU A 81 6.68 9.44 0.28
C LEU A 81 6.20 9.50 1.72
N ILE A 82 6.67 8.59 2.58
CA ILE A 82 6.25 8.59 3.98
C ILE A 82 6.92 9.77 4.68
N GLY A 83 6.11 10.58 5.37
CA GLY A 83 6.58 11.80 6.00
C GLY A 83 6.48 13.04 5.11
N MET A 84 6.15 12.85 3.84
CA MET A 84 6.05 13.97 2.90
C MET A 84 4.76 14.75 3.15
N PRO A 85 4.79 16.09 3.04
CA PRO A 85 3.54 16.86 3.09
C PRO A 85 2.62 16.44 1.95
N ILE A 86 1.33 16.31 2.23
CA ILE A 86 0.37 15.84 1.23
C ILE A 86 0.34 16.75 -0.01
N LEU A 87 0.55 18.04 0.17
CA LEU A 87 0.53 18.95 -0.98
C LEU A 87 1.68 18.67 -1.94
N ASP A 88 2.82 18.23 -1.42
CA ASP A 88 3.95 17.88 -2.29
C ASP A 88 3.64 16.59 -3.06
N PHE A 89 2.99 15.64 -2.41
CA PHE A 89 2.61 14.40 -3.06
C PHE A 89 1.62 14.66 -4.19
N LEU A 90 0.67 15.57 -3.98
CA LEU A 90 -0.30 15.89 -5.03
C LEU A 90 0.39 16.43 -6.28
N LYS A 91 1.46 17.20 -6.10
CA LYS A 91 2.21 17.72 -7.23
C LYS A 91 2.96 16.62 -7.98
N ILE A 92 3.55 15.70 -7.22
CA ILE A 92 4.32 14.61 -7.81
C ILE A 92 3.41 13.67 -8.59
N LEU A 93 2.28 13.30 -7.98
CA LEU A 93 1.34 12.38 -8.63
C LEU A 93 0.58 13.07 -9.76
N ASN A 94 0.41 14.38 -9.65
CA ASN A 94 -0.29 15.19 -10.65
C ASN A 94 -1.71 14.67 -10.89
N LYS A 95 -2.40 14.34 -9.83
CA LYS A 95 -3.79 13.87 -9.87
C LYS A 95 -4.55 14.46 -8.70
N GLU A 96 -5.87 14.59 -8.90
CA GLU A 96 -6.75 14.98 -7.81
C GLU A 96 -7.31 13.73 -7.15
N PRO A 97 -7.48 13.73 -5.85
CA PRO A 97 -8.17 12.60 -5.21
C PRO A 97 -9.64 12.62 -5.61
N TYR A 98 -10.21 11.43 -5.78
CA TYR A 98 -11.64 11.36 -6.07
C TYR A 98 -12.45 11.31 -4.78
N HIS A 99 -11.81 11.05 -3.66
CA HIS A 99 -12.49 10.97 -2.38
C HIS A 99 -11.52 11.30 -1.26
N VAL A 100 -11.97 12.06 -0.28
CA VAL A 100 -11.17 12.38 0.91
C VAL A 100 -12.10 12.21 2.10
N GLU A 101 -11.65 11.49 3.12
CA GLU A 101 -12.43 11.34 4.33
C GLU A 101 -11.54 11.42 5.55
N VAL A 102 -12.15 11.64 6.70
CA VAL A 102 -11.43 11.69 7.98
C VAL A 102 -11.81 10.48 8.79
N LEU A 103 -10.81 9.71 9.22
CA LEU A 103 -11.04 8.53 10.02
C LEU A 103 -10.29 8.66 11.34
N TRP A 104 -10.92 8.22 12.41
CA TRP A 104 -10.26 8.18 13.70
C TRP A 104 -9.46 6.88 13.80
N VAL A 105 -8.18 7.01 14.12
CA VAL A 105 -7.27 5.86 14.19
C VAL A 105 -6.73 5.77 15.62
N PRO A 106 -6.93 4.65 16.31
CA PRO A 106 -6.37 4.49 17.65
C PRO A 106 -4.86 4.37 17.60
N THR A 107 -4.19 4.86 18.64
CA THR A 107 -2.76 4.72 18.76
C THR A 107 -2.44 3.63 19.77
N LYS A 108 -1.25 3.06 19.66
CA LYS A 108 -0.84 1.96 20.52
C LYS A 108 -0.76 2.35 21.98
N ASP A 109 -0.35 3.58 22.24
CA ASP A 109 0.10 3.94 23.56
C ASP A 109 -0.94 4.62 24.41
N ASP A 110 -2.10 4.93 23.88
CA ASP A 110 -3.06 5.62 24.69
C ASP A 110 -4.45 5.45 24.13
N TYR A 111 -5.40 6.01 24.82
CA TYR A 111 -6.80 5.95 24.45
C TYR A 111 -7.21 7.07 23.51
N HIS A 112 -6.25 7.91 23.08
CA HIS A 112 -6.62 9.12 22.35
C HIS A 112 -6.50 8.86 20.89
N GLY A 113 -6.10 8.29 20.14
CA GLY A 113 -6.10 8.14 18.69
C GLY A 113 -5.85 9.44 17.95
N GLN A 114 -5.91 9.35 16.67
CA GLN A 114 -5.64 10.45 15.75
C GLN A 114 -6.74 10.51 14.71
N ASN A 115 -7.10 11.74 14.31
CA ASN A 115 -7.92 11.91 13.13
C ASN A 115 -7.00 11.98 11.93
N GLN A 116 -7.10 11.00 11.06
CA GLN A 116 -6.28 10.94 9.87
C GLN A 116 -7.14 11.24 8.66
N HIS A 117 -6.59 12.02 7.73
CA HIS A 117 -7.23 12.27 6.45
C HIS A 117 -6.76 11.22 5.46
N VAL A 118 -7.71 10.59 4.79
CA VAL A 118 -7.42 9.52 3.83
C VAL A 118 -7.81 10.02 2.46
N TYR A 119 -6.84 10.00 1.55
CA TYR A 119 -7.01 10.49 0.18
C TYR A 119 -6.98 9.31 -0.77
N ASP A 120 -8.03 9.17 -1.58
CA ASP A 120 -8.13 8.08 -2.55
C ASP A 120 -7.96 8.60 -3.96
N PHE A 121 -7.06 7.96 -4.71
CA PHE A 121 -6.76 8.34 -6.09
C PHE A 121 -7.01 7.16 -7.02
N ASP A 122 -7.66 7.42 -8.16
CA ASP A 122 -7.81 6.40 -9.20
C ASP A 122 -6.61 6.42 -10.12
N LEU A 123 -6.09 5.24 -10.45
CA LEU A 123 -5.01 5.10 -11.41
C LEU A 123 -5.48 4.66 -12.78
N ASN A 124 -6.71 4.15 -12.89
CA ASN A 124 -7.27 3.78 -14.17
C ASN A 124 -8.74 4.18 -14.22
N ARG A 125 -9.32 4.10 -15.42
CA ARG A 125 -10.69 4.57 -15.62
C ARG A 125 -11.72 3.73 -14.88
N SER A 126 -11.46 2.44 -14.74
CA SER A 126 -12.43 1.55 -14.10
C SER A 126 -12.44 1.73 -12.58
N GLY A 127 -11.45 2.41 -12.02
CA GLY A 127 -11.36 2.58 -10.58
C GLY A 127 -10.88 1.35 -9.86
N SER A 128 -10.45 0.30 -10.58
CA SER A 128 -9.96 -0.90 -9.92
C SER A 128 -8.56 -0.70 -9.35
N LYS A 129 -7.72 0.09 -10.02
CA LYS A 129 -6.39 0.39 -9.53
C LYS A 129 -6.40 1.73 -8.83
N GLY A 130 -5.73 1.81 -7.71
CA GLY A 130 -5.71 3.06 -6.96
C GLY A 130 -4.60 3.16 -5.95
N VAL A 131 -4.51 4.34 -5.38
CA VAL A 131 -3.60 4.65 -4.29
C VAL A 131 -4.43 5.26 -3.18
N GLU A 132 -4.23 4.77 -1.97
CA GLU A 132 -4.88 5.33 -0.80
C GLU A 132 -3.79 5.88 0.11
N VAL A 133 -3.87 7.16 0.44
CA VAL A 133 -2.82 7.84 1.20
C VAL A 133 -3.42 8.31 2.51
N TRP A 134 -2.84 7.85 3.61
CA TRP A 134 -3.27 8.21 4.96
C TRP A 134 -2.33 9.27 5.49
N THR A 135 -2.88 10.37 6.02
CA THR A 135 -2.09 11.48 6.53
C THR A 135 -2.49 11.84 7.94
N TRP A 136 -1.53 12.37 8.68
CA TRP A 136 -1.76 12.96 9.99
C TRP A 136 -0.99 14.26 10.05
N ARG A 137 -1.70 15.31 10.43
CA ARG A 137 -1.12 16.66 10.45
C ARG A 137 -0.52 17.02 9.10
N LYS A 138 -1.25 16.63 8.03
CA LYS A 138 -0.91 16.95 6.64
C LYS A 138 0.34 16.25 6.12
N ARG A 139 0.87 15.27 6.83
CA ARG A 139 2.00 14.47 6.36
C ARG A 139 1.58 13.03 6.20
N ILE A 140 2.15 12.38 5.20
CA ILE A 140 1.81 11.00 4.87
C ILE A 140 2.37 10.05 5.93
N VAL A 141 1.51 9.19 6.48
CA VAL A 141 1.91 8.20 7.46
C VAL A 141 1.78 6.77 6.94
N SER A 142 0.98 6.55 5.90
CA SER A 142 0.80 5.21 5.34
C SER A 142 0.28 5.32 3.92
N ILE A 143 0.68 4.38 3.07
CA ILE A 143 0.22 4.34 1.68
C ILE A 143 -0.18 2.91 1.36
N LEU A 144 -1.29 2.77 0.65
CA LEU A 144 -1.77 1.49 0.12
C LEU A 144 -1.96 1.63 -1.38
N VAL A 145 -1.30 0.77 -2.16
CA VAL A 145 -1.52 0.70 -3.60
C VAL A 145 -2.19 -0.62 -3.90
N TYR A 146 -3.11 -0.65 -4.88
CA TYR A 146 -3.94 -1.84 -5.05
C TYR A 146 -4.52 -1.95 -6.45
N ASP A 147 -4.94 -3.17 -6.77
CA ASP A 147 -5.79 -3.44 -7.94
C ASP A 147 -6.91 -4.35 -7.45
N ASN A 148 -8.06 -3.75 -7.18
CA ASN A 148 -9.19 -4.47 -6.63
C ASN A 148 -9.80 -5.49 -7.60
N ALA A 149 -9.53 -5.37 -8.89
CA ALA A 149 -10.02 -6.35 -9.86
C ALA A 149 -9.42 -7.73 -9.58
N LEU A 150 -8.23 -7.78 -8.97
CA LEU A 150 -7.58 -9.04 -8.65
C LEU A 150 -8.12 -9.70 -7.39
N ASN A 151 -8.98 -9.01 -6.65
CA ASN A 151 -9.53 -9.53 -5.42
C ASN A 151 -10.98 -9.99 -5.60
N ARG A 152 -11.31 -10.47 -6.79
CA ARG A 152 -12.68 -10.85 -7.13
C ARG A 152 -13.19 -12.06 -6.37
N ASP A 153 -12.28 -12.92 -5.95
CA ASP A 153 -12.67 -14.16 -5.28
C ASP A 153 -13.51 -13.89 -4.03
N ILE A 154 -13.17 -12.83 -3.31
CA ILE A 154 -13.90 -12.49 -2.10
C ILE A 154 -15.33 -12.10 -2.44
N LYS A 155 -15.55 -11.45 -3.57
CA LYS A 155 -16.89 -11.01 -3.95
C LYS A 155 -17.78 -12.15 -4.38
N LYS A 156 -17.20 -13.23 -4.87
CA LYS A 156 -17.98 -14.37 -5.35
C LYS A 156 -18.68 -15.12 -4.23
N HIS A 157 -18.22 -14.96 -3.02
CA HIS A 157 -18.79 -15.69 -1.91
C HIS A 157 -19.90 -14.93 -1.19
N LYS A 158 -20.28 -13.82 -1.75
CA LYS A 158 -21.42 -13.08 -1.21
C LYS A 158 -22.71 -13.43 -1.97
#